data_76db65caa106c8aadbea4106707ce910
#
_entry.id   76db65caa106c8aadbea4106707ce910
#
_cell.length_a   1.000
_cell.length_b   1.000
_cell.length_c   1.000
_cell.angle_alpha   90.00
_cell.angle_beta   90.00
_cell.angle_gamma   90.00
#
_symmetry.space_group_name_H-M   'P 1'
#
loop_
_entity.id
_entity.type
_entity.pdbx_description
1 polymer ?
#
loop_
_entity_poly.entity_id
_entity_poly.type
_entity_poly.pdbx_seq_one_letter_code
_entity_poly.pdbx_strand_id
1 'polypeptide(L)'
;MKLFLDDVRIPSDCINYMYKRIGPLNPIYLEEWKVVSNYDEFVQILRKHHKDITHISFDHDLGEDIALAAIERGMSKRQARKKLKKNVQSGYDCAKFTKQFYIDLGKDLPIMFVHSINPVGTQNIINLWK
;
A
#
# COMPACT_ATOMS: atom_id res chain seq x y z
N MET A 1 6.35 -13.95 -6.62
CA MET A 1 6.24 -13.25 -5.31
C MET A 1 5.06 -12.29 -5.35
N LYS A 2 4.23 -12.32 -4.34
CA LYS A 2 3.16 -11.34 -4.13
C LYS A 2 3.60 -10.36 -3.07
N LEU A 3 3.50 -9.05 -3.37
CA LEU A 3 3.97 -7.98 -2.50
C LEU A 3 2.78 -7.21 -1.92
N PHE A 4 2.72 -7.13 -0.59
CA PHE A 4 1.63 -6.49 0.15
C PHE A 4 2.17 -5.27 0.90
N LEU A 5 1.67 -4.09 0.54
CA LEU A 5 2.09 -2.82 1.14
C LEU A 5 1.05 -2.35 2.15
N ASP A 6 1.39 -2.42 3.43
CA ASP A 6 0.56 -1.91 4.52
C ASP A 6 1.43 -1.77 5.78
N ASP A 7 1.26 -0.70 6.53
CA ASP A 7 2.03 -0.44 7.75
C ASP A 7 1.42 -1.05 9.01
N VAL A 8 0.16 -1.46 8.95
CA VAL A 8 -0.60 -1.96 10.12
C VAL A 8 -1.16 -3.36 9.90
N ARG A 9 -1.67 -3.65 8.69
CA ARG A 9 -2.40 -4.88 8.38
C ARG A 9 -1.52 -5.91 7.69
N ILE A 10 -1.89 -7.17 7.85
CA ILE A 10 -1.37 -8.29 7.05
C ILE A 10 -2.47 -8.77 6.10
N PRO A 11 -2.16 -9.56 5.07
CA PRO A 11 -3.18 -9.96 4.07
C PRO A 11 -4.44 -10.60 4.66
N SER A 12 -4.30 -11.45 5.68
CA SER A 12 -5.45 -12.09 6.32
C SER A 12 -6.37 -11.12 7.04
N ASP A 13 -5.86 -9.99 7.51
CA ASP A 13 -6.68 -8.94 8.14
C ASP A 13 -7.63 -8.30 7.14
N CYS A 14 -7.24 -8.22 5.86
CA CYS A 14 -8.08 -7.66 4.81
C CYS A 14 -9.38 -8.46 4.64
N ILE A 15 -9.31 -9.79 4.74
CA ILE A 15 -10.49 -10.66 4.62
C ILE A 15 -11.51 -10.35 5.72
N ASN A 16 -11.04 -10.16 6.96
CA ASN A 16 -11.92 -9.95 8.11
C ASN A 16 -12.35 -8.49 8.27
N TYR A 17 -11.39 -7.57 8.18
CA TYR A 17 -11.60 -6.14 8.45
C TYR A 17 -12.36 -5.45 7.33
N MET A 18 -11.94 -5.65 6.09
CA MET A 18 -12.52 -4.95 4.96
C MET A 18 -13.85 -5.56 4.50
N TYR A 19 -14.09 -6.84 4.79
CA TYR A 19 -15.36 -7.49 4.49
C TYR A 19 -16.56 -6.72 5.05
N LYS A 20 -16.45 -6.26 6.29
CA LYS A 20 -17.52 -5.51 6.96
C LYS A 20 -17.77 -4.14 6.34
N ARG A 21 -16.81 -3.58 5.60
CA ARG A 21 -16.87 -2.22 5.06
C ARG A 21 -17.16 -2.15 3.57
N ILE A 22 -16.55 -3.03 2.79
CA ILE A 22 -16.63 -3.00 1.33
C ILE A 22 -17.07 -4.34 0.71
N GLY A 23 -17.37 -5.34 1.54
CA GLY A 23 -17.79 -6.64 1.09
C GLY A 23 -16.65 -7.63 0.83
N PRO A 24 -16.95 -8.79 0.22
CA PRO A 24 -15.96 -9.85 0.01
C PRO A 24 -14.77 -9.38 -0.81
N LEU A 25 -13.57 -9.74 -0.35
CA LEU A 25 -12.33 -9.50 -1.08
C LEU A 25 -11.88 -10.77 -1.81
N ASN A 26 -10.97 -10.58 -2.76
CA ASN A 26 -10.42 -11.68 -3.53
C ASN A 26 -9.74 -12.70 -2.61
N PRO A 27 -10.06 -14.01 -2.74
CA PRO A 27 -9.43 -15.06 -1.93
C PRO A 27 -7.90 -15.12 -2.03
N ILE A 28 -7.31 -14.45 -3.00
CA ILE A 28 -5.85 -14.37 -3.16
C ILE A 28 -5.17 -13.84 -1.90
N TYR A 29 -5.86 -13.07 -1.07
CA TYR A 29 -5.33 -12.58 0.22
C TYR A 29 -5.10 -13.68 1.25
N LEU A 30 -5.61 -14.89 1.02
CA LEU A 30 -5.31 -16.07 1.85
C LEU A 30 -4.01 -16.77 1.44
N GLU A 31 -3.44 -16.40 0.29
CA GLU A 31 -2.17 -16.94 -0.18
C GLU A 31 -0.99 -16.25 0.52
N GLU A 32 0.22 -16.69 0.21
CA GLU A 32 1.44 -16.13 0.81
C GLU A 32 1.83 -14.80 0.16
N TRP A 33 2.08 -13.79 0.99
CA TRP A 33 2.49 -12.45 0.59
C TRP A 33 3.74 -12.01 1.35
N LYS A 34 4.63 -11.29 0.66
CA LYS A 34 5.71 -10.53 1.32
C LYS A 34 5.16 -9.19 1.75
N VAL A 35 5.14 -8.93 3.06
CA VAL A 35 4.61 -7.68 3.62
C VAL A 35 5.73 -6.65 3.74
N VAL A 36 5.47 -5.43 3.26
CA VAL A 36 6.34 -4.26 3.42
C VAL A 36 5.52 -3.12 4.00
N SER A 37 6.13 -2.31 4.85
CA SER A 37 5.41 -1.36 5.69
C SER A 37 5.56 0.10 5.30
N ASN A 38 6.51 0.44 4.44
CA ASN A 38 6.78 1.83 4.08
C ASN A 38 7.36 1.92 2.67
N TYR A 39 7.48 3.16 2.19
CA TYR A 39 7.99 3.45 0.86
C TYR A 39 9.41 2.92 0.64
N ASP A 40 10.32 3.13 1.57
CA ASP A 40 11.71 2.72 1.41
C ASP A 40 11.86 1.20 1.30
N GLU A 41 11.18 0.44 2.16
CA GLU A 41 11.15 -1.02 2.08
C GLU A 41 10.55 -1.49 0.75
N PHE A 42 9.46 -0.85 0.34
CA PHE A 42 8.79 -1.17 -0.93
C PHE A 42 9.74 -1.01 -2.12
N VAL A 43 10.42 0.12 -2.20
CA VAL A 43 11.36 0.42 -3.29
C VAL A 43 12.52 -0.55 -3.30
N GLN A 44 13.08 -0.88 -2.13
CA GLN A 44 14.18 -1.84 -2.01
C GLN A 44 13.78 -3.23 -2.53
N ILE A 45 12.62 -3.72 -2.11
CA ILE A 45 12.12 -5.03 -2.53
C ILE A 45 11.82 -5.03 -4.04
N LEU A 46 11.22 -3.97 -4.53
CA LEU A 46 10.90 -3.85 -5.95
C LEU A 46 12.19 -3.89 -6.81
N ARG A 47 13.19 -3.12 -6.45
CA ARG A 47 14.47 -3.11 -7.17
C ARG A 47 15.17 -4.45 -7.16
N LYS A 48 15.14 -5.14 -6.03
CA LYS A 48 15.81 -6.42 -5.84
C LYS A 48 15.08 -7.59 -6.49
N HIS A 49 13.75 -7.61 -6.41
CA HIS A 49 12.94 -8.77 -6.75
C HIS A 49 11.93 -8.54 -7.88
N HIS A 50 12.05 -7.45 -8.65
CA HIS A 50 11.06 -7.12 -9.70
C HIS A 50 10.82 -8.25 -10.69
N LYS A 51 11.81 -9.08 -10.96
CA LYS A 51 11.66 -10.22 -11.88
C LYS A 51 10.73 -11.31 -11.36
N ASP A 52 10.63 -11.41 -10.02
CA ASP A 52 9.85 -12.45 -9.35
C ASP A 52 8.48 -11.94 -8.88
N ILE A 53 8.27 -10.61 -8.88
CA ILE A 53 7.02 -10.01 -8.43
C ILE A 53 5.95 -10.18 -9.50
N THR A 54 4.86 -10.85 -9.14
CA THR A 54 3.72 -11.11 -10.02
C THR A 54 2.51 -10.26 -9.67
N HIS A 55 2.32 -9.97 -8.38
CA HIS A 55 1.17 -9.25 -7.86
C HIS A 55 1.63 -8.24 -6.82
N ILE A 56 0.98 -7.07 -6.79
CA ILE A 56 1.19 -6.06 -5.76
C ILE A 56 -0.18 -5.60 -5.26
N SER A 57 -0.35 -5.59 -3.94
CA SER A 57 -1.54 -5.01 -3.31
C SER A 57 -1.14 -3.76 -2.53
N PHE A 58 -1.78 -2.64 -2.85
CA PHE A 58 -1.46 -1.33 -2.29
C PHE A 58 -2.48 -0.93 -1.22
N ASP A 59 -1.97 -0.46 -0.08
CA ASP A 59 -2.70 0.44 0.80
C ASP A 59 -2.41 1.87 0.35
N HIS A 60 -3.37 2.77 0.47
CA HIS A 60 -3.16 4.19 0.12
C HIS A 60 -2.51 4.96 1.26
N ASP A 61 -3.00 4.77 2.49
CA ASP A 61 -2.59 5.55 3.64
C ASP A 61 -1.52 4.79 4.44
N LEU A 62 -0.29 5.25 4.36
CA LEU A 62 0.84 4.70 5.14
C LEU A 62 1.16 5.61 6.32
N GLY A 63 1.81 5.05 7.36
CA GLY A 63 2.27 5.81 8.51
C GLY A 63 1.25 5.94 9.63
N GLU A 64 0.20 5.11 9.67
CA GLU A 64 -0.77 5.10 10.78
C GLU A 64 -0.10 4.85 12.12
N ASP A 65 0.92 4.03 12.19
CA ASP A 65 1.72 3.77 13.38
C ASP A 65 2.39 5.04 13.90
N ILE A 66 2.93 5.86 13.00
CA ILE A 66 3.55 7.15 13.32
C ILE A 66 2.50 8.12 13.84
N ALA A 67 1.34 8.17 13.20
CA ALA A 67 0.23 9.03 13.60
C ALA A 67 -0.30 8.65 14.99
N LEU A 68 -0.46 7.36 15.26
CA LEU A 68 -0.91 6.87 16.56
C LEU A 68 0.08 7.24 17.67
N ALA A 69 1.38 7.07 17.42
CA ALA A 69 2.43 7.46 18.37
C ALA A 69 2.40 8.97 18.66
N ALA A 70 2.17 9.79 17.63
CA ALA A 70 2.06 11.24 17.80
C ALA A 70 0.83 11.63 18.64
N ILE A 71 -0.30 10.95 18.43
CA ILE A 71 -1.53 11.16 19.23
C ILE A 71 -1.29 10.79 20.70
N GLU A 72 -0.61 9.69 20.96
CA GLU A 72 -0.24 9.26 22.32
C GLU A 72 0.66 10.27 23.02
N ARG A 73 1.45 11.04 22.28
CA ARG A 73 2.29 12.13 22.82
C ARG A 73 1.53 13.44 23.05
N GLY A 74 0.22 13.44 22.84
CA GLY A 74 -0.63 14.61 23.07
C GLY A 74 -0.99 15.42 21.83
N MET A 75 -0.57 15.00 20.64
CA MET A 75 -0.95 15.64 19.40
C MET A 75 -2.41 15.28 19.03
N SER A 76 -3.20 16.24 18.53
CA SER A 76 -4.54 15.94 18.05
C SER A 76 -4.49 15.07 16.79
N LYS A 77 -5.59 14.32 16.53
CA LYS A 77 -5.73 13.52 15.31
C LYS A 77 -5.52 14.35 14.04
N ARG A 78 -6.06 15.57 14.03
CA ARG A 78 -5.92 16.50 12.90
C ARG A 78 -4.47 16.90 12.67
N GLN A 79 -3.75 17.26 13.74
CA GLN A 79 -2.34 17.64 13.68
C GLN A 79 -1.46 16.47 13.25
N ALA A 80 -1.72 15.28 13.79
CA ALA A 80 -0.98 14.06 13.44
C ALA A 80 -1.13 13.73 11.95
N ARG A 81 -2.34 13.77 11.41
CA ARG A 81 -2.61 13.53 9.99
C ARG A 81 -1.97 14.59 9.09
N LYS A 82 -1.98 15.85 9.51
CA LYS A 82 -1.38 16.94 8.74
C LYS A 82 0.13 16.82 8.66
N LYS A 83 0.78 16.43 9.77
CA LYS A 83 2.21 16.14 9.82
C LYS A 83 2.58 14.95 8.97
N LEU A 84 1.76 13.92 8.98
CA LEU A 84 1.94 12.69 8.20
C LEU A 84 1.96 12.99 6.70
N LYS A 85 1.00 13.75 6.20
CA LYS A 85 0.90 14.12 4.78
C LYS A 85 2.15 14.87 4.27
N LYS A 86 2.86 15.57 5.14
CA LYS A 86 4.08 16.29 4.76
C LYS A 86 5.31 15.40 4.71
N ASN A 87 5.40 14.38 5.55
CA ASN A 87 6.64 13.68 5.85
C ASN A 87 6.65 12.21 5.47
N VAL A 88 5.50 11.64 5.11
CA VAL A 88 5.38 10.21 4.81
C VAL A 88 4.82 10.02 3.41
N GLN A 89 5.55 9.26 2.61
CA GLN A 89 5.11 8.90 1.27
C GLN A 89 4.00 7.85 1.35
N SER A 90 2.95 8.06 0.56
CA SER A 90 1.74 7.22 0.56
C SER A 90 1.88 6.00 -0.34
N GLY A 91 0.86 5.14 -0.30
CA GLY A 91 0.73 4.04 -1.26
C GLY A 91 0.61 4.54 -2.70
N TYR A 92 0.03 5.72 -2.91
CA TYR A 92 0.01 6.36 -4.22
C TYR A 92 1.42 6.65 -4.73
N ASP A 93 2.32 7.14 -3.87
CA ASP A 93 3.73 7.37 -4.23
C ASP A 93 4.43 6.08 -4.61
N CYS A 94 4.15 4.99 -3.89
CA CYS A 94 4.66 3.66 -4.23
C CYS A 94 4.15 3.18 -5.59
N ALA A 95 2.88 3.41 -5.88
CA ALA A 95 2.27 3.04 -7.15
C ALA A 95 2.86 3.84 -8.32
N LYS A 96 3.09 5.13 -8.13
CA LYS A 96 3.77 5.99 -9.12
C LYS A 96 5.19 5.50 -9.41
N PHE A 97 5.93 5.19 -8.36
CA PHE A 97 7.28 4.63 -8.51
C PHE A 97 7.26 3.32 -9.30
N THR A 98 6.33 2.43 -8.96
CA THR A 98 6.20 1.12 -9.62
C THR A 98 5.95 1.29 -11.10
N LYS A 99 5.00 2.13 -11.48
CA LYS A 99 4.68 2.37 -12.88
C LYS A 99 5.89 2.86 -13.66
N GLN A 100 6.58 3.87 -13.14
CA GLN A 100 7.75 4.45 -13.80
C GLN A 100 8.89 3.44 -13.88
N PHE A 101 9.11 2.67 -12.84
CA PHE A 101 10.15 1.66 -12.77
C PHE A 101 9.99 0.59 -13.86
N TYR A 102 8.79 0.05 -14.04
CA TYR A 102 8.52 -0.96 -15.06
C TYR A 102 8.52 -0.37 -16.46
N ILE A 103 8.06 0.86 -16.64
CA ILE A 103 8.16 1.56 -17.94
C ILE A 103 9.63 1.72 -18.34
N ASP A 104 10.48 2.14 -17.44
CA ASP A 104 11.91 2.33 -17.69
C ASP A 104 12.61 1.01 -18.04
N LEU A 105 12.14 -0.10 -17.46
CA LEU A 105 12.63 -1.44 -17.80
C LEU A 105 12.08 -2.00 -19.11
N GLY A 106 11.05 -1.37 -19.68
CA GLY A 106 10.35 -1.90 -20.85
C GLY A 106 9.58 -3.18 -20.57
N LYS A 107 9.08 -3.36 -19.34
CA LYS A 107 8.35 -4.56 -18.90
C LYS A 107 6.90 -4.25 -18.56
N ASP A 108 6.06 -5.28 -18.67
CA ASP A 108 4.67 -5.20 -18.26
C ASP A 108 4.55 -5.01 -16.75
N LEU A 109 3.53 -4.25 -16.33
CA LEU A 109 3.22 -4.04 -14.92
C LEU A 109 2.74 -5.34 -14.27
N PRO A 110 3.07 -5.56 -12.98
CA PRO A 110 2.46 -6.68 -12.24
C PRO A 110 0.96 -6.50 -12.08
N ILE A 111 0.26 -7.58 -11.73
CA ILE A 111 -1.15 -7.52 -11.42
C ILE A 111 -1.34 -6.71 -10.13
N MET A 112 -2.24 -5.72 -10.18
CA MET A 112 -2.42 -4.78 -9.10
C MET A 112 -3.75 -4.99 -8.39
N PHE A 113 -3.69 -4.95 -7.05
CA PHE A 113 -4.85 -4.87 -6.17
C PHE A 113 -4.72 -3.66 -5.26
N VAL A 114 -5.85 -3.12 -4.83
CA VAL A 114 -5.90 -2.07 -3.82
C VAL A 114 -6.78 -2.54 -2.67
N HIS A 115 -6.25 -2.55 -1.46
CA HIS A 115 -6.96 -2.98 -0.26
C HIS A 115 -7.26 -1.82 0.70
N SER A 116 -7.16 -0.59 0.22
CA SER A 116 -7.47 0.61 0.99
C SER A 116 -8.98 0.80 1.14
N ILE A 117 -9.41 1.28 2.30
CA ILE A 117 -10.80 1.69 2.55
C ILE A 117 -11.06 3.13 2.13
N ASN A 118 -10.05 3.85 1.64
CA ASN A 118 -10.16 5.21 1.13
C ASN A 118 -10.59 5.18 -0.34
N PRO A 119 -11.85 5.52 -0.69
CA PRO A 119 -12.34 5.39 -2.06
C PRO A 119 -11.60 6.28 -3.06
N VAL A 120 -11.27 7.49 -2.65
CA VAL A 120 -10.55 8.46 -3.51
C VAL A 120 -9.12 7.97 -3.75
N GLY A 121 -8.43 7.54 -2.70
CA GLY A 121 -7.08 6.99 -2.81
C GLY A 121 -7.04 5.73 -3.67
N THR A 122 -8.01 4.85 -3.51
CA THR A 122 -8.16 3.64 -4.31
C THR A 122 -8.29 3.98 -5.79
N GLN A 123 -9.17 4.91 -6.14
CA GLN A 123 -9.39 5.31 -7.53
C GLN A 123 -8.15 5.96 -8.13
N ASN A 124 -7.43 6.76 -7.37
CA ASN A 124 -6.19 7.40 -7.83
C ASN A 124 -5.13 6.35 -8.19
N ILE A 125 -4.98 5.32 -7.39
CA ILE A 125 -4.04 4.23 -7.65
C ILE A 125 -4.47 3.44 -8.90
N ILE A 126 -5.75 3.09 -9.00
CA ILE A 126 -6.29 2.36 -10.16
C ILE A 126 -6.03 3.13 -11.45
N ASN A 127 -6.24 4.44 -11.44
CA ASN A 127 -6.04 5.30 -12.62
C ASN A 127 -4.59 5.29 -13.11
N LEU A 128 -3.62 5.10 -12.23
CA LEU A 128 -2.21 4.99 -12.64
C LEU A 128 -1.94 3.76 -13.49
N TRP A 129 -2.69 2.67 -13.27
CA TRP A 129 -2.47 1.40 -13.97
C TRP A 129 -3.15 1.31 -15.34
N LYS A 130 -4.03 2.23 -15.62
CA LYS A 130 -4.73 2.28 -16.92
C LYS A 130 -3.84 2.81 -18.06
#